data_d9d7c5db0a6bda57210288d1fe3d94c3
#
_entry.id   d9d7c5db0a6bda57210288d1fe3d94c3
#
_cell.length_a   1.000
_cell.length_b   1.000
_cell.length_c   1.000
_cell.angle_alpha   90.00
_cell.angle_beta   90.00
_cell.angle_gamma   90.00
#
_symmetry.space_group_name_H-M   'P 1'
#
loop_
_entity.id
_entity.type
_entity.pdbx_description
1 polymer ?
#
loop_
_entity_poly.entity_id
_entity_poly.type
_entity_poly.pdbx_seq_one_letter_code
_entity_poly.pdbx_strand_id
1 'polypeptide(L)'
;MPKFVFLNKDLFELQSIIANKKFKGRILFSPLSGTEPSFEPSKWNKPSIKQNHNCYSYAFNQINPTRRGKAQPGYFAGFKHIADNEYNCKSFYKRLKKDNPSLYLTSFEQPCVKGFNKGFIAIDDKENDQDYHFYRLDKNKKWSHKPGRTEVSSVDASGKEIINPLDANRNYSYFTYKKPCFFFCSHPKLGRQRSVSVQNSVF
;
A
#
# COMPACT_ATOMS: atom_id res chain seq x y z
N MET A 1 14.62 26.52 12.83
CA MET A 1 13.98 25.64 11.85
C MET A 1 14.76 25.76 10.55
N PRO A 2 15.39 24.73 10.04
CA PRO A 2 16.08 24.79 8.74
C PRO A 2 15.06 24.93 7.62
N LYS A 3 15.18 25.99 6.84
CA LYS A 3 14.44 26.18 5.59
C LYS A 3 14.98 25.20 4.56
N PHE A 4 14.24 24.15 4.25
CA PHE A 4 14.53 23.31 3.10
C PHE A 4 14.17 24.10 1.82
N VAL A 5 15.19 24.56 1.11
CA VAL A 5 15.05 25.10 -0.23
C VAL A 5 14.86 23.90 -1.17
N PHE A 6 13.65 23.67 -1.62
CA PHE A 6 13.35 22.66 -2.63
C PHE A 6 13.81 23.15 -3.99
N LEU A 7 14.94 22.66 -4.45
CA LEU A 7 15.31 22.72 -5.85
C LEU A 7 14.33 21.86 -6.67
N ASN A 8 13.95 22.35 -7.84
CA ASN A 8 12.91 21.87 -8.78
C ASN A 8 13.08 20.41 -9.31
N LYS A 9 13.57 19.48 -8.53
CA LYS A 9 13.45 18.05 -8.82
C LYS A 9 12.16 17.51 -8.26
N ASP A 10 11.44 16.77 -9.10
CA ASP A 10 10.18 16.11 -8.74
C ASP A 10 10.35 15.41 -7.37
N LEU A 11 9.68 15.93 -6.35
CA LEU A 11 9.75 15.44 -4.96
C LEU A 11 9.53 13.92 -4.89
N PHE A 12 8.75 13.39 -5.83
CA PHE A 12 8.50 11.98 -5.98
C PHE A 12 9.77 11.20 -6.40
N GLU A 13 10.56 11.69 -7.36
CA GLU A 13 11.81 11.02 -7.78
C GLU A 13 12.82 10.96 -6.64
N LEU A 14 13.01 12.05 -5.92
CA LEU A 14 13.94 12.08 -4.79
C LEU A 14 13.52 11.13 -3.66
N GLN A 15 12.23 11.13 -3.33
CA GLN A 15 11.70 10.29 -2.26
C GLN A 15 11.60 8.82 -2.67
N SER A 16 11.31 8.51 -3.94
CA SER A 16 11.32 7.13 -4.43
C SER A 16 12.73 6.54 -4.48
N ILE A 17 13.74 7.34 -4.81
CA ILE A 17 15.15 6.94 -4.75
C ILE A 17 15.57 6.63 -3.31
N ILE A 18 15.15 7.44 -2.35
CA ILE A 18 15.42 7.23 -0.91
C ILE A 18 14.71 5.96 -0.42
N ALA A 19 13.44 5.78 -0.79
CA ALA A 19 12.64 4.63 -0.40
C ALA A 19 13.18 3.28 -0.94
N ASN A 20 13.88 3.31 -2.08
CA ASN A 20 14.40 2.11 -2.73
C ASN A 20 15.91 1.84 -2.46
N LYS A 21 16.60 2.71 -1.71
CA LYS A 21 17.97 2.41 -1.28
C LYS A 21 17.96 1.26 -0.28
N LYS A 22 18.62 0.14 -0.63
CA LYS A 22 18.95 -0.90 0.35
C LYS A 22 19.80 -0.27 1.45
N PHE A 23 19.26 -0.24 2.65
CA PHE A 23 19.98 0.23 3.82
C PHE A 23 21.09 -0.77 4.17
N LYS A 24 22.35 -0.31 4.19
CA LYS A 24 23.51 -1.14 4.57
C LYS A 24 23.70 -1.24 6.10
N GLY A 25 22.72 -0.86 6.89
CA GLY A 25 22.78 -0.85 8.35
C GLY A 25 21.86 -1.88 9.00
N ARG A 26 22.08 -2.18 10.28
CA ARG A 26 21.41 -3.24 11.06
C ARG A 26 19.97 -2.92 11.51
N ILE A 27 19.14 -2.21 10.75
CA ILE A 27 17.73 -2.08 11.11
C ILE A 27 17.00 -3.31 10.61
N LEU A 28 16.76 -4.25 11.51
CA LEU A 28 16.04 -5.49 11.20
C LEU A 28 14.54 -5.24 11.00
N PHE A 29 13.95 -4.31 11.76
CA PHE A 29 12.52 -3.99 11.73
C PHE A 29 12.29 -2.52 11.44
N SER A 30 11.25 -2.23 10.66
CA SER A 30 10.80 -0.86 10.47
C SER A 30 10.32 -0.25 11.80
N PRO A 31 10.75 0.96 12.16
CA PRO A 31 10.34 1.58 13.41
C PRO A 31 8.85 1.96 13.38
N LEU A 32 8.19 1.82 14.55
CA LEU A 32 6.78 2.10 14.72
C LEU A 32 6.54 3.59 15.02
N SER A 33 5.40 4.11 14.59
CA SER A 33 4.83 5.40 15.01
C SER A 33 4.18 5.32 16.40
N GLY A 34 3.84 4.10 16.84
CA GLY A 34 3.08 3.79 18.04
C GLY A 34 1.58 3.74 17.83
N THR A 35 1.11 3.85 16.60
CA THR A 35 -0.33 3.81 16.25
C THR A 35 -0.67 2.78 15.19
N GLU A 36 0.28 1.91 14.85
CA GLU A 36 0.09 0.84 13.90
C GLU A 36 -1.04 -0.09 14.32
N PRO A 37 -1.87 -0.55 13.38
CA PRO A 37 -2.91 -1.52 13.66
C PRO A 37 -2.32 -2.88 14.02
N SER A 38 -3.06 -3.66 14.78
CA SER A 38 -2.73 -5.07 14.99
C SER A 38 -3.02 -5.91 13.73
N PHE A 39 -2.33 -7.03 13.59
CA PHE A 39 -2.73 -8.07 12.64
C PHE A 39 -3.97 -8.78 13.16
N GLU A 40 -5.14 -8.55 12.53
CA GLU A 40 -6.45 -9.01 13.01
C GLU A 40 -7.18 -9.87 11.96
N PRO A 41 -6.77 -11.14 11.74
CA PRO A 41 -7.42 -12.03 10.77
C PRO A 41 -8.91 -12.21 11.05
N SER A 42 -9.31 -12.37 12.31
CA SER A 42 -10.71 -12.54 12.71
C SER A 42 -11.63 -11.39 12.27
N LYS A 43 -11.08 -10.20 12.12
CA LYS A 43 -11.80 -9.01 11.65
C LYS A 43 -11.83 -8.93 10.13
N TRP A 44 -10.67 -9.11 9.48
CA TRP A 44 -10.52 -8.92 8.04
C TRP A 44 -11.02 -10.10 7.21
N ASN A 45 -11.04 -11.31 7.79
CA ASN A 45 -11.47 -12.54 7.11
C ASN A 45 -12.98 -12.81 7.23
N LYS A 46 -13.75 -11.95 7.91
CA LYS A 46 -15.23 -12.04 7.89
C LYS A 46 -15.72 -12.01 6.45
N PRO A 47 -16.65 -12.87 6.02
CA PRO A 47 -17.06 -13.01 4.62
C PRO A 47 -17.40 -11.70 3.93
N SER A 48 -18.17 -10.81 4.58
CA SER A 48 -18.56 -9.50 4.05
C SER A 48 -17.36 -8.55 3.86
N ILE A 49 -16.35 -8.65 4.72
CA ILE A 49 -15.13 -7.84 4.63
C ILE A 49 -14.16 -8.43 3.61
N LYS A 50 -13.89 -9.75 3.70
CA LYS A 50 -12.97 -10.46 2.82
C LYS A 50 -13.30 -10.25 1.36
N GLN A 51 -14.58 -10.37 0.98
CA GLN A 51 -15.02 -10.28 -0.42
C GLN A 51 -15.06 -8.85 -0.98
N ASN A 52 -15.20 -7.83 -0.13
CA ASN A 52 -15.40 -6.45 -0.57
C ASN A 52 -14.20 -5.52 -0.29
N HIS A 53 -13.11 -6.06 0.23
CA HIS A 53 -11.89 -5.29 0.52
C HIS A 53 -10.68 -5.97 -0.10
N ASN A 54 -9.73 -5.17 -0.56
CA ASN A 54 -8.48 -5.60 -1.18
C ASN A 54 -7.25 -5.09 -0.41
N CYS A 55 -6.07 -5.27 -1.00
CA CYS A 55 -4.80 -4.80 -0.45
C CYS A 55 -4.80 -3.29 -0.17
N TYR A 56 -5.42 -2.47 -1.03
CA TYR A 56 -5.53 -1.03 -0.84
C TYR A 56 -6.31 -0.68 0.43
N SER A 57 -7.51 -1.24 0.61
CA SER A 57 -8.30 -1.02 1.82
C SER A 57 -7.58 -1.50 3.08
N TYR A 58 -6.88 -2.64 2.98
CA TYR A 58 -6.14 -3.23 4.08
C TYR A 58 -4.96 -2.36 4.51
N ALA A 59 -4.12 -1.92 3.57
CA ALA A 59 -2.94 -1.12 3.87
C ALA A 59 -3.30 0.24 4.52
N PHE A 60 -4.44 0.80 4.16
CA PHE A 60 -4.96 2.04 4.76
C PHE A 60 -5.80 1.81 6.02
N ASN A 61 -5.93 0.57 6.47
CA ASN A 61 -6.75 0.16 7.61
C ASN A 61 -8.19 0.68 7.55
N GLN A 62 -8.78 0.66 6.34
CA GLN A 62 -10.14 1.18 6.10
C GLN A 62 -11.13 0.04 5.85
N ILE A 63 -11.90 -0.31 6.88
CA ILE A 63 -13.03 -1.23 6.79
C ILE A 63 -14.32 -0.43 6.63
N ASN A 64 -15.08 -0.77 5.61
CA ASN A 64 -16.45 -0.30 5.42
C ASN A 64 -17.39 -1.52 5.28
N PRO A 65 -18.16 -1.90 6.32
CA PRO A 65 -19.02 -3.08 6.31
C PRO A 65 -20.12 -3.04 5.25
N THR A 66 -20.52 -1.86 4.81
CA THR A 66 -21.55 -1.66 3.79
C THR A 66 -21.00 -1.60 2.37
N ARG A 67 -19.66 -1.60 2.23
CA ARG A 67 -19.01 -1.55 0.91
C ARG A 67 -19.40 -2.74 0.06
N ARG A 68 -19.65 -2.47 -1.22
CA ARG A 68 -19.79 -3.49 -2.26
C ARG A 68 -18.67 -3.28 -3.27
N GLY A 69 -17.91 -4.36 -3.55
CA GLY A 69 -16.76 -4.31 -4.45
C GLY A 69 -15.49 -3.69 -3.85
N LYS A 70 -14.36 -3.93 -4.51
CA LYS A 70 -13.03 -3.50 -4.09
C LYS A 70 -12.82 -2.01 -4.33
N ALA A 71 -12.22 -1.30 -3.38
CA ALA A 71 -11.78 0.08 -3.61
C ALA A 71 -10.60 0.12 -4.59
N GLN A 72 -10.52 1.17 -5.39
CA GLN A 72 -9.43 1.38 -6.32
C GLN A 72 -8.74 2.73 -6.03
N PRO A 73 -7.41 2.81 -6.14
CA PRO A 73 -6.67 4.06 -5.97
C PRO A 73 -7.17 5.17 -6.90
N GLY A 74 -7.48 6.32 -6.33
CA GLY A 74 -7.95 7.51 -7.06
C GLY A 74 -9.46 7.56 -7.29
N TYR A 75 -10.20 6.49 -7.08
CA TYR A 75 -11.64 6.47 -7.40
C TYR A 75 -12.47 7.40 -6.53
N PHE A 76 -12.08 7.62 -5.28
CA PHE A 76 -12.75 8.60 -4.44
C PHE A 76 -12.57 10.02 -5.01
N ALA A 77 -11.38 10.34 -5.51
CA ALA A 77 -11.05 11.61 -6.12
C ALA A 77 -11.54 11.77 -7.57
N GLY A 78 -12.32 10.82 -8.08
CA GLY A 78 -12.92 10.88 -9.42
C GLY A 78 -12.04 10.37 -10.57
N PHE A 79 -10.90 9.76 -10.28
CA PHE A 79 -10.11 9.09 -11.32
C PHE A 79 -10.90 7.90 -11.89
N LYS A 80 -10.75 7.67 -13.19
CA LYS A 80 -11.28 6.51 -13.89
C LYS A 80 -10.41 5.27 -13.62
N HIS A 81 -10.78 4.14 -14.24
CA HIS A 81 -9.98 2.91 -14.26
C HIS A 81 -8.49 3.22 -14.52
N ILE A 82 -7.61 2.45 -13.91
CA ILE A 82 -6.17 2.60 -14.11
C ILE A 82 -5.86 2.10 -15.53
N ALA A 83 -5.41 2.99 -16.40
CA ALA A 83 -5.03 2.63 -17.76
C ALA A 83 -3.65 1.94 -17.74
N ASP A 84 -3.32 1.17 -18.78
CA ASP A 84 -2.08 0.39 -18.84
C ASP A 84 -0.83 1.24 -18.68
N ASN A 85 -0.80 2.43 -19.28
CA ASN A 85 0.29 3.37 -19.15
C ASN A 85 0.38 4.04 -17.76
N GLU A 86 -0.59 3.83 -16.88
CA GLU A 86 -0.62 4.33 -15.52
C GLU A 86 -0.10 3.32 -14.48
N TYR A 87 0.26 2.10 -14.87
CA TYR A 87 0.91 1.14 -13.98
C TYR A 87 2.37 1.52 -13.72
N ASN A 88 2.55 2.67 -13.09
CA ASN A 88 3.84 3.18 -12.67
C ASN A 88 3.74 3.89 -11.31
N CYS A 89 4.86 3.95 -10.61
CA CYS A 89 4.89 4.46 -9.24
C CYS A 89 4.39 5.91 -9.10
N LYS A 90 4.67 6.76 -10.08
CA LYS A 90 4.25 8.17 -10.08
C LYS A 90 2.74 8.32 -10.20
N SER A 91 2.11 7.55 -11.07
CA SER A 91 0.65 7.54 -11.23
C SER A 91 -0.05 7.03 -9.98
N PHE A 92 0.45 5.95 -9.37
CA PHE A 92 -0.08 5.46 -8.10
C PHE A 92 0.06 6.49 -6.98
N TYR A 93 1.21 7.14 -6.85
CA TYR A 93 1.38 8.21 -5.86
C TYR A 93 0.37 9.35 -6.06
N LYS A 94 0.19 9.82 -7.29
CA LYS A 94 -0.79 10.86 -7.63
C LYS A 94 -2.21 10.47 -7.21
N ARG A 95 -2.65 9.24 -7.55
CA ARG A 95 -3.96 8.71 -7.20
C ARG A 95 -4.15 8.57 -5.69
N LEU A 96 -3.16 8.00 -5.00
CA LEU A 96 -3.18 7.84 -3.55
C LEU A 96 -3.21 9.18 -2.81
N LYS A 97 -2.42 10.15 -3.25
CA LYS A 97 -2.36 11.49 -2.67
C LYS A 97 -3.67 12.25 -2.82
N LYS A 98 -4.40 12.02 -3.91
CA LYS A 98 -5.72 12.63 -4.14
C LYS A 98 -6.81 12.00 -3.26
N ASP A 99 -6.81 10.68 -3.07
CA ASP A 99 -7.73 10.01 -2.14
C ASP A 99 -7.36 10.30 -0.67
N ASN A 100 -6.08 10.53 -0.39
CA ASN A 100 -5.53 10.70 0.96
C ASN A 100 -4.62 11.94 1.01
N PRO A 101 -5.16 13.17 1.11
CA PRO A 101 -4.37 14.40 1.03
C PRO A 101 -3.28 14.53 2.10
N SER A 102 -3.44 13.88 3.25
CA SER A 102 -2.46 13.84 4.34
C SER A 102 -1.33 12.83 4.11
N LEU A 103 -1.42 11.96 3.09
CA LEU A 103 -0.39 10.96 2.78
C LEU A 103 0.95 11.65 2.48
N TYR A 104 2.03 11.09 2.99
CA TYR A 104 3.40 11.49 2.64
C TYR A 104 4.31 10.28 2.47
N LEU A 105 5.38 10.45 1.69
CA LEU A 105 6.36 9.41 1.44
C LEU A 105 7.33 9.30 2.62
N THR A 106 7.83 8.08 2.86
CA THR A 106 8.80 7.76 3.90
C THR A 106 9.75 6.67 3.40
N SER A 107 10.65 6.20 4.26
CA SER A 107 11.48 5.02 3.99
C SER A 107 11.16 3.89 4.97
N PHE A 108 11.77 2.72 4.75
CA PHE A 108 11.66 1.60 5.68
C PHE A 108 12.14 1.97 7.09
N GLU A 109 13.22 2.77 7.16
CA GLU A 109 13.96 3.10 8.38
C GLU A 109 13.33 4.27 9.17
N GLN A 110 12.47 5.08 8.56
CA GLN A 110 11.89 6.25 9.21
C GLN A 110 10.49 5.96 9.74
N PRO A 111 10.19 6.19 11.03
CA PRO A 111 8.83 6.03 11.54
C PRO A 111 7.87 7.03 10.89
N CYS A 112 6.61 6.67 10.79
CA CYS A 112 5.55 7.66 10.55
C CYS A 112 5.37 8.53 11.80
N VAL A 113 4.83 9.73 11.63
CA VAL A 113 4.38 10.53 12.78
C VAL A 113 3.22 9.83 13.48
N LYS A 114 3.09 10.05 14.79
CA LYS A 114 2.01 9.47 15.60
C LYS A 114 0.63 9.77 14.97
N GLY A 115 -0.20 8.75 14.88
CA GLY A 115 -1.51 8.83 14.20
C GLY A 115 -1.48 8.33 12.75
N PHE A 116 -0.31 8.11 12.16
CA PHE A 116 -0.16 7.62 10.80
C PHE A 116 0.35 6.18 10.78
N ASN A 117 -0.18 5.40 9.86
CA ASN A 117 0.23 4.01 9.60
C ASN A 117 1.15 3.95 8.41
N LYS A 118 2.17 3.08 8.47
CA LYS A 118 3.09 2.86 7.37
C LYS A 118 2.57 1.79 6.42
N GLY A 119 2.61 2.10 5.13
CA GLY A 119 2.34 1.15 4.05
C GLY A 119 3.46 1.12 3.02
N PHE A 120 3.41 0.13 2.16
CA PHE A 120 4.32 -0.06 1.03
C PHE A 120 3.52 -0.52 -0.19
N ILE A 121 3.91 -0.08 -1.38
CA ILE A 121 3.34 -0.52 -2.65
C ILE A 121 4.42 -1.07 -3.57
N ALA A 122 4.11 -2.19 -4.22
CA ALA A 122 4.83 -2.73 -5.36
C ALA A 122 3.86 -2.98 -6.51
N ILE A 123 4.37 -2.99 -7.73
CA ILE A 123 3.57 -3.20 -8.95
C ILE A 123 4.14 -4.34 -9.79
N ASP A 124 3.26 -4.97 -10.54
CA ASP A 124 3.57 -5.74 -11.73
C ASP A 124 3.22 -4.84 -12.92
N ASP A 125 4.23 -4.42 -13.69
CA ASP A 125 4.06 -3.56 -14.87
C ASP A 125 4.23 -4.35 -16.18
N LYS A 126 4.09 -5.68 -16.11
CA LYS A 126 4.13 -6.56 -17.27
C LYS A 126 2.96 -6.28 -18.19
N GLU A 127 3.22 -6.06 -19.45
CA GLU A 127 2.20 -5.83 -20.48
C GLU A 127 1.12 -6.92 -20.46
N ASN A 128 -0.14 -6.51 -20.48
CA ASN A 128 -1.36 -7.34 -20.42
C ASN A 128 -1.67 -8.05 -19.08
N ASP A 129 -0.77 -8.00 -18.08
CA ASP A 129 -0.97 -8.62 -16.77
C ASP A 129 -0.64 -7.67 -15.63
N GLN A 130 -0.99 -6.40 -15.79
CA GLN A 130 -0.62 -5.36 -14.84
C GLN A 130 -1.45 -5.42 -13.58
N ASP A 131 -0.80 -5.32 -12.43
CA ASP A 131 -1.46 -5.26 -11.13
C ASP A 131 -0.60 -4.48 -10.12
N TYR A 132 -1.18 -4.22 -8.95
CA TYR A 132 -0.52 -3.56 -7.85
C TYR A 132 -0.82 -4.28 -6.54
N HIS A 133 0.10 -4.19 -5.61
CA HIS A 133 -0.08 -4.78 -4.31
C HIS A 133 0.40 -3.88 -3.18
N PHE A 134 -0.39 -3.83 -2.10
CA PHE A 134 -0.10 -3.04 -0.92
C PHE A 134 0.20 -3.94 0.27
N TYR A 135 1.14 -3.47 1.09
CA TYR A 135 1.53 -4.05 2.37
C TYR A 135 1.34 -3.02 3.48
N ARG A 136 1.15 -3.48 4.70
CA ARG A 136 0.96 -2.66 5.89
C ARG A 136 1.92 -3.11 6.98
N LEU A 137 2.55 -2.15 7.68
CA LEU A 137 3.27 -2.40 8.91
C LEU A 137 2.27 -2.57 10.06
N ASP A 138 2.40 -3.65 10.82
CA ASP A 138 1.56 -3.95 11.97
C ASP A 138 2.29 -3.66 13.31
N LYS A 139 1.53 -3.56 14.40
CA LYS A 139 2.02 -3.28 15.75
C LYS A 139 3.13 -4.26 16.24
N ASN A 140 3.16 -5.48 15.72
CA ASN A 140 4.19 -6.48 16.03
C ASN A 140 5.49 -6.29 15.25
N LYS A 141 5.65 -5.17 14.53
CA LYS A 141 6.80 -4.82 13.66
C LYS A 141 6.96 -5.71 12.41
N LYS A 142 6.02 -6.60 12.15
CA LYS A 142 5.97 -7.40 10.91
C LYS A 142 5.05 -6.75 9.91
N TRP A 143 5.20 -7.14 8.65
CA TRP A 143 4.36 -6.65 7.56
C TRP A 143 3.31 -7.70 7.20
N SER A 144 2.17 -7.21 6.79
CA SER A 144 1.05 -8.04 6.36
C SER A 144 0.36 -7.44 5.14
N HIS A 145 -0.45 -8.26 4.47
CA HIS A 145 -1.15 -7.86 3.26
C HIS A 145 -2.47 -8.61 3.11
N LYS A 146 -3.30 -8.18 2.16
CA LYS A 146 -4.56 -8.83 1.81
C LYS A 146 -4.64 -9.01 0.30
N PRO A 147 -4.28 -10.19 -0.23
CA PRO A 147 -4.40 -10.44 -1.68
C PRO A 147 -5.86 -10.44 -2.13
N GLY A 148 -6.27 -9.47 -2.92
CA GLY A 148 -7.60 -9.41 -3.50
C GLY A 148 -8.74 -9.76 -2.55
N ARG A 149 -9.54 -10.77 -2.91
CA ARG A 149 -10.67 -11.31 -2.13
C ARG A 149 -10.30 -12.46 -1.18
N THR A 150 -9.02 -12.70 -0.98
CA THR A 150 -8.54 -13.77 -0.09
C THR A 150 -8.39 -13.29 1.36
N GLU A 151 -7.92 -14.16 2.21
CA GLU A 151 -7.62 -13.85 3.61
C GLU A 151 -6.41 -12.94 3.74
N VAL A 152 -6.30 -12.26 4.87
CA VAL A 152 -5.08 -11.50 5.20
C VAL A 152 -3.94 -12.46 5.54
N SER A 153 -2.73 -12.07 5.17
CA SER A 153 -1.53 -12.87 5.36
C SER A 153 -0.39 -12.01 5.93
N SER A 154 0.45 -12.60 6.77
CA SER A 154 1.72 -12.04 7.26
C SER A 154 2.94 -12.73 6.65
N VAL A 155 2.71 -13.61 5.66
CA VAL A 155 3.78 -14.31 4.95
C VAL A 155 3.82 -13.92 3.47
N ASP A 156 5.00 -14.00 2.89
CA ASP A 156 5.25 -13.75 1.48
C ASP A 156 4.87 -14.96 0.59
N ALA A 157 5.11 -14.87 -0.71
CA ALA A 157 4.79 -15.93 -1.67
C ALA A 157 5.59 -17.23 -1.45
N SER A 158 6.64 -17.22 -0.64
CA SER A 158 7.39 -18.42 -0.23
C SER A 158 6.98 -18.96 1.15
N GLY A 159 5.97 -18.37 1.79
CA GLY A 159 5.50 -18.76 3.12
C GLY A 159 6.36 -18.20 4.27
N LYS A 160 7.28 -17.28 4.00
CA LYS A 160 8.13 -16.65 5.02
C LYS A 160 7.48 -15.40 5.57
N GLU A 161 7.64 -15.15 6.88
CA GLU A 161 7.19 -13.92 7.51
C GLU A 161 7.81 -12.68 6.84
N ILE A 162 6.98 -11.67 6.60
CA ILE A 162 7.43 -10.44 5.96
C ILE A 162 7.97 -9.49 7.04
N ILE A 163 9.28 -9.40 7.13
CA ILE A 163 9.99 -8.45 8.00
C ILE A 163 10.27 -7.15 7.25
N ASN A 164 10.67 -7.26 5.99
CA ASN A 164 10.89 -6.14 5.08
C ASN A 164 10.21 -6.46 3.74
N PRO A 165 9.23 -5.66 3.29
CA PRO A 165 8.54 -5.94 2.03
C PRO A 165 9.43 -5.77 0.79
N LEU A 166 10.59 -5.10 0.90
CA LEU A 166 11.56 -5.03 -0.19
C LEU A 166 12.27 -6.37 -0.45
N ASP A 167 12.46 -7.16 0.59
CA ASP A 167 13.15 -8.46 0.53
C ASP A 167 12.17 -9.64 0.39
N ALA A 168 10.86 -9.40 0.55
CA ALA A 168 9.83 -10.42 0.45
C ALA A 168 9.75 -11.01 -0.96
N ASN A 169 9.49 -12.32 -1.05
CA ASN A 169 9.13 -12.94 -2.32
C ASN A 169 7.72 -12.49 -2.73
N ARG A 170 7.64 -11.79 -3.88
CA ARG A 170 6.39 -11.23 -4.40
C ARG A 170 5.91 -11.93 -5.68
N ASN A 171 6.37 -13.16 -5.92
CA ASN A 171 5.92 -13.98 -7.04
C ASN A 171 4.77 -14.89 -6.61
N TYR A 172 3.54 -14.47 -6.86
CA TYR A 172 2.30 -15.18 -6.51
C TYR A 172 1.72 -15.98 -7.69
N SER A 173 2.55 -16.51 -8.56
CA SER A 173 2.20 -17.31 -9.75
C SER A 173 1.52 -16.49 -10.86
N TYR A 174 0.37 -15.87 -10.60
CA TYR A 174 -0.35 -15.04 -11.58
C TYR A 174 0.22 -13.63 -11.69
N PHE A 175 0.64 -13.05 -10.57
CA PHE A 175 1.23 -11.71 -10.50
C PHE A 175 2.58 -11.76 -9.81
N THR A 176 3.54 -11.04 -10.38
CA THR A 176 4.88 -10.93 -9.81
C THR A 176 5.22 -9.46 -9.61
N TYR A 177 4.89 -8.91 -8.43
CA TYR A 177 5.11 -7.50 -8.11
C TYR A 177 6.60 -7.16 -7.97
N LYS A 178 7.34 -7.26 -9.09
CA LYS A 178 8.82 -7.11 -9.15
C LYS A 178 9.26 -5.69 -8.83
N LYS A 179 8.46 -4.69 -9.18
CA LYS A 179 8.82 -3.29 -9.09
C LYS A 179 8.37 -2.69 -7.77
N PRO A 180 9.28 -2.52 -6.79
CA PRO A 180 8.98 -1.76 -5.58
C PRO A 180 8.78 -0.29 -5.95
N CYS A 181 7.74 0.34 -5.41
CA CYS A 181 7.46 1.75 -5.66
C CYS A 181 7.92 2.64 -4.51
N PHE A 182 7.22 2.59 -3.38
CA PHE A 182 7.53 3.48 -2.27
C PHE A 182 6.88 3.02 -0.96
N PHE A 183 7.47 3.47 0.14
CA PHE A 183 6.83 3.50 1.44
C PHE A 183 6.07 4.80 1.62
N PHE A 184 4.95 4.72 2.32
CA PHE A 184 4.13 5.88 2.62
C PHE A 184 3.58 5.82 4.04
N CYS A 185 3.23 7.00 4.56
CA CYS A 185 2.49 7.16 5.80
C CYS A 185 1.11 7.71 5.47
N SER A 186 0.06 7.11 6.01
CA SER A 186 -1.33 7.53 5.82
C SER A 186 -2.09 7.58 7.14
N HIS A 187 -2.93 8.59 7.31
CA HIS A 187 -3.80 8.68 8.48
C HIS A 187 -5.10 7.89 8.20
N PRO A 188 -5.45 6.88 9.03
CA PRO A 188 -6.54 5.94 8.72
C PRO A 188 -7.93 6.57 8.67
N LYS A 189 -8.12 7.75 9.30
CA LYS A 189 -9.40 8.46 9.34
C LYS A 189 -9.50 9.63 8.36
N LEU A 190 -8.39 10.09 7.78
CA LEU A 190 -8.36 11.27 6.90
C LEU A 190 -8.40 10.93 5.42
N GLY A 191 -8.07 9.70 5.05
CA GLY A 191 -8.18 9.20 3.69
C GLY A 191 -9.56 8.65 3.40
N ARG A 192 -9.96 8.69 2.13
CA ARG A 192 -11.23 8.15 1.66
C ARG A 192 -11.01 7.16 0.52
N GLN A 193 -11.88 6.19 0.41
CA GLN A 193 -11.82 5.16 -0.61
C GLN A 193 -13.20 4.91 -1.22
N ARG A 194 -13.25 4.74 -2.54
CA ARG A 194 -14.46 4.38 -3.27
C ARG A 194 -14.25 3.09 -4.03
N SER A 195 -15.25 2.20 -4.01
CA SER A 195 -15.31 1.01 -4.84
C SER A 195 -15.99 1.31 -6.17
N VAL A 196 -15.69 0.48 -7.17
CA VAL A 196 -16.49 0.40 -8.40
C VAL A 196 -17.87 -0.11 -8.04
N SER A 197 -18.94 0.47 -8.57
CA SER A 197 -20.26 -0.15 -8.51
C SER A 197 -20.22 -1.47 -9.30
N VAL A 198 -20.83 -2.52 -8.74
CA VAL A 198 -20.79 -3.89 -9.27
C VAL A 198 -21.40 -4.02 -10.69
N GLN A 199 -22.00 -2.96 -11.23
CA GLN A 199 -22.66 -2.98 -12.55
C GLN A 199 -21.71 -3.10 -13.76
N ASN A 200 -20.40 -2.95 -13.60
CA ASN A 200 -19.43 -2.99 -14.71
C ASN A 200 -18.29 -4.02 -14.52
N SER A 201 -18.41 -4.99 -13.64
CA SER A 201 -17.45 -6.09 -13.57
C SER A 201 -18.03 -7.37 -14.15
N VAL A 202 -18.28 -7.36 -15.47
CA VAL A 202 -18.24 -8.58 -16.27
C VAL A 202 -16.78 -8.75 -16.66
N PHE A 203 -16.18 -9.73 -16.09
CA PHE A 203 -14.91 -10.44 -16.20
C PHE A 203 -14.17 -10.54 -14.86
#